data_dad99c6742c389d905f6374cd10def56
#
_entry.id   dad99c6742c389d905f6374cd10def56
#
_cell.length_a   1.000
_cell.length_b   1.000
_cell.length_c   1.000
_cell.angle_alpha   90.00
_cell.angle_beta   90.00
_cell.angle_gamma   90.00
#
_symmetry.space_group_name_H-M   'P 1'
#
loop_
_entity.id
_entity.type
_entity.pdbx_description
1 polymer ?
#
loop_
_entity_poly.entity_id
_entity_poly.type
_entity_poly.pdbx_seq_one_letter_code
_entity_poly.pdbx_strand_id
1 'polypeptide(L)'
;LLGAPRAHAVAPMPEAMLQAQHSHGLYAVMGDADWTIRCMQLGVKLVQLRIKQAAPEVIDAQIIRCAQAAHQLGALLIINDHWQAAVRHAQHMPGIYGVHLGQDDAAALREDELDTLQASGLRLGVSSQTLWQLARALRLRPSYIACGPIHATATKDIALPPVGENNLRFWAQILHSPVPEQAAPALPLVAIGGMNPERAQAAAAAGADSVAVVSNISAAADPAQAIAALQQAI
;
A
#
# COMPACT_ATOMS: atom_id res chain seq x y z
N LEU A 1 -18.79 -0.70 -23.19
CA LEU A 1 -18.43 -2.09 -23.53
C LEU A 1 -17.48 -2.55 -22.42
N LEU A 2 -18.00 -3.32 -21.46
CA LEU A 2 -17.22 -4.03 -20.47
C LEU A 2 -16.57 -5.20 -21.20
N GLY A 3 -15.24 -5.18 -21.34
CA GLY A 3 -14.49 -6.31 -21.90
C GLY A 3 -14.72 -7.58 -21.07
N ALA A 4 -14.56 -8.74 -21.71
CA ALA A 4 -14.66 -10.04 -21.04
C ALA A 4 -13.78 -10.10 -19.78
N PRO A 5 -14.17 -10.83 -18.73
CA PRO A 5 -13.37 -10.93 -17.51
C PRO A 5 -11.98 -11.48 -17.85
N ARG A 6 -10.93 -10.76 -17.46
CA ARG A 6 -9.54 -11.18 -17.65
C ARG A 6 -9.28 -12.44 -16.83
N ALA A 7 -8.57 -13.39 -17.42
CA ALA A 7 -8.33 -14.71 -16.83
C ALA A 7 -7.45 -14.68 -15.55
N HIS A 8 -6.70 -13.60 -15.34
CA HIS A 8 -5.76 -13.49 -14.21
C HIS A 8 -6.16 -12.34 -13.30
N ALA A 9 -6.81 -12.65 -12.17
CA ALA A 9 -7.00 -11.70 -11.09
C ALA A 9 -5.69 -11.60 -10.29
N VAL A 10 -5.29 -10.38 -9.92
CA VAL A 10 -4.23 -10.19 -8.92
C VAL A 10 -4.69 -10.91 -7.65
N ALA A 11 -3.82 -11.74 -7.07
CA ALA A 11 -4.17 -12.47 -5.88
C ALA A 11 -4.58 -11.50 -4.75
N PRO A 12 -5.67 -11.77 -4.03
CA PRO A 12 -6.08 -10.93 -2.90
C PRO A 12 -4.97 -10.90 -1.83
N MET A 13 -4.96 -9.89 -0.98
CA MET A 13 -4.10 -9.90 0.19
C MET A 13 -4.43 -11.15 1.03
N PRO A 14 -3.41 -11.85 1.60
CA PRO A 14 -3.67 -13.02 2.41
C PRO A 14 -4.61 -12.69 3.58
N GLU A 15 -5.52 -13.59 3.87
CA GLU A 15 -6.41 -13.51 5.04
C GLU A 15 -5.64 -13.19 6.34
N ALA A 16 -4.41 -13.68 6.49
CA ALA A 16 -3.56 -13.40 7.64
C ALA A 16 -3.28 -11.90 7.86
N MET A 17 -3.37 -11.05 6.83
CA MET A 17 -3.30 -9.59 6.97
C MET A 17 -4.65 -8.97 7.29
N LEU A 18 -5.75 -9.65 6.93
CA LEU A 18 -7.13 -9.25 7.23
C LEU A 18 -7.60 -9.84 8.56
N GLN A 19 -7.02 -10.99 8.99
CA GLN A 19 -7.40 -11.77 10.17
C GLN A 19 -6.43 -11.63 11.35
N ALA A 20 -5.45 -10.74 11.31
CA ALA A 20 -4.78 -10.33 12.54
C ALA A 20 -5.87 -9.73 13.43
N GLN A 21 -6.59 -10.65 14.09
CA GLN A 21 -7.65 -10.35 15.02
C GLN A 21 -7.11 -9.28 15.96
N HIS A 22 -7.63 -8.04 15.84
CA HIS A 22 -7.40 -6.89 16.69
C HIS A 22 -6.28 -5.90 16.32
N SER A 23 -5.63 -5.96 15.16
CA SER A 23 -4.85 -4.80 14.72
C SER A 23 -4.94 -4.64 13.21
N HIS A 24 -5.56 -3.57 12.78
CA HIS A 24 -5.36 -3.03 11.44
C HIS A 24 -3.85 -2.82 11.28
N GLY A 25 -3.23 -3.38 10.25
CA GLY A 25 -1.77 -3.40 10.17
C GLY A 25 -1.16 -2.01 10.00
N LEU A 26 -0.14 -1.69 10.78
CA LEU A 26 0.70 -0.52 10.51
C LEU A 26 1.45 -0.72 9.19
N TYR A 27 1.34 0.23 8.29
CA TYR A 27 1.99 0.23 6.99
C TYR A 27 3.03 1.35 6.94
N ALA A 28 4.31 1.03 7.09
CA ALA A 28 5.38 2.03 7.03
C ALA A 28 5.77 2.31 5.57
N VAL A 29 5.79 3.59 5.16
CA VAL A 29 6.18 4.02 3.82
C VAL A 29 7.46 4.86 3.92
N MET A 30 8.58 4.34 3.43
CA MET A 30 9.92 4.89 3.64
C MET A 30 10.62 5.24 2.32
N GLY A 31 11.47 6.27 2.36
CA GLY A 31 12.11 6.84 1.18
C GLY A 31 13.36 6.12 0.70
N ASP A 32 13.91 5.21 1.50
CA ASP A 32 15.14 4.49 1.21
C ASP A 32 15.17 3.11 1.90
N ALA A 33 16.18 2.31 1.54
CA ALA A 33 16.33 0.96 2.07
C ALA A 33 16.69 0.95 3.56
N ASP A 34 17.47 1.91 4.04
CA ASP A 34 17.92 1.91 5.44
C ASP A 34 16.74 2.12 6.38
N TRP A 35 15.88 3.09 6.09
CA TRP A 35 14.65 3.30 6.84
C TRP A 35 13.65 2.15 6.69
N THR A 36 13.50 1.60 5.48
CA THR A 36 12.60 0.47 5.23
C THR A 36 13.02 -0.75 6.05
N ILE A 37 14.31 -1.09 6.03
CA ILE A 37 14.87 -2.21 6.80
C ILE A 37 14.77 -1.95 8.31
N ARG A 38 15.05 -0.73 8.75
CA ARG A 38 14.89 -0.34 10.16
C ARG A 38 13.47 -0.54 10.66
N CYS A 39 12.45 -0.15 9.87
CA CYS A 39 11.05 -0.41 10.22
C CYS A 39 10.76 -1.90 10.38
N MET A 40 11.26 -2.75 9.48
CA MET A 40 11.12 -4.21 9.59
C MET A 40 11.79 -4.76 10.86
N GLN A 41 13.00 -4.29 11.17
CA GLN A 41 13.74 -4.67 12.39
C GLN A 41 13.01 -4.25 13.67
N LEU A 42 12.27 -3.15 13.62
CA LEU A 42 11.40 -2.68 14.71
C LEU A 42 10.02 -3.37 14.74
N GLY A 43 9.82 -4.42 13.93
CA GLY A 43 8.64 -5.28 13.98
C GLY A 43 7.49 -4.87 13.06
N VAL A 44 7.65 -3.85 12.22
CA VAL A 44 6.62 -3.51 11.22
C VAL A 44 6.57 -4.59 10.15
N LYS A 45 5.39 -5.18 9.95
CA LYS A 45 5.20 -6.31 9.03
C LYS A 45 4.80 -5.92 7.61
N LEU A 46 4.27 -4.73 7.40
CA LEU A 46 3.94 -4.20 6.08
C LEU A 46 4.73 -2.92 5.84
N VAL A 47 5.60 -2.94 4.83
CA VAL A 47 6.50 -1.82 4.52
C VAL A 47 6.50 -1.50 3.03
N GLN A 48 6.68 -0.23 2.69
CA GLN A 48 6.83 0.22 1.31
C GLN A 48 8.15 0.95 1.13
N LEU A 49 8.92 0.53 0.14
CA LEU A 49 10.07 1.27 -0.35
C LEU A 49 9.60 2.25 -1.43
N ARG A 50 9.69 3.56 -1.13
CA ARG A 50 9.23 4.64 -1.99
C ARG A 50 10.37 5.57 -2.38
N ILE A 51 11.15 5.19 -3.37
CA ILE A 51 12.24 5.99 -3.94
C ILE A 51 11.63 6.95 -4.96
N LYS A 52 11.83 8.25 -4.80
CA LYS A 52 11.24 9.25 -5.71
C LYS A 52 12.06 9.41 -6.99
N GLN A 53 13.37 9.58 -6.85
CA GLN A 53 14.28 9.82 -7.98
C GLN A 53 15.63 9.22 -7.64
N ALA A 54 16.10 8.28 -8.45
CA ALA A 54 17.43 7.69 -8.39
C ALA A 54 17.76 7.04 -9.74
N ALA A 55 19.03 6.78 -9.97
CA ALA A 55 19.47 5.99 -11.11
C ALA A 55 18.93 4.54 -10.99
N PRO A 56 18.65 3.86 -12.12
CA PRO A 56 18.08 2.51 -12.10
C PRO A 56 18.88 1.52 -11.25
N GLU A 57 20.21 1.61 -11.29
CA GLU A 57 21.11 0.74 -10.54
C GLU A 57 20.98 0.93 -9.03
N VAL A 58 20.74 2.17 -8.60
CA VAL A 58 20.50 2.51 -7.18
C VAL A 58 19.14 1.97 -6.74
N ILE A 59 18.12 2.07 -7.59
CA ILE A 59 16.79 1.52 -7.31
C ILE A 59 16.88 0.01 -7.17
N ASP A 60 17.51 -0.68 -8.12
CA ASP A 60 17.71 -2.13 -8.09
C ASP A 60 18.46 -2.58 -6.83
N ALA A 61 19.56 -1.90 -6.47
CA ALA A 61 20.33 -2.22 -5.26
C ALA A 61 19.48 -2.06 -3.98
N GLN A 62 18.67 -1.02 -3.88
CA GLN A 62 17.80 -0.81 -2.73
C GLN A 62 16.66 -1.85 -2.66
N ILE A 63 16.06 -2.20 -3.79
CA ILE A 63 15.03 -3.25 -3.86
C ILE A 63 15.61 -4.59 -3.38
N ILE A 64 16.80 -4.98 -3.87
CA ILE A 64 17.47 -6.22 -3.49
C ILE A 64 17.71 -6.27 -1.97
N ARG A 65 18.28 -5.20 -1.41
CA ARG A 65 18.55 -5.11 0.05
C ARG A 65 17.27 -5.26 0.86
N CYS A 66 16.21 -4.54 0.48
CA CYS A 66 14.93 -4.61 1.17
C CYS A 66 14.26 -5.99 1.04
N ALA A 67 14.32 -6.61 -0.14
CA ALA A 67 13.73 -7.93 -0.37
C ALA A 67 14.42 -9.01 0.46
N GLN A 68 15.75 -8.99 0.56
CA GLN A 68 16.51 -9.88 1.43
C GLN A 68 16.12 -9.72 2.91
N ALA A 69 16.04 -8.48 3.39
CA ALA A 69 15.62 -8.20 4.76
C ALA A 69 14.16 -8.61 5.01
N ALA A 70 13.26 -8.34 4.08
CA ALA A 70 11.85 -8.71 4.18
C ALA A 70 11.68 -10.24 4.28
N HIS A 71 12.40 -10.99 3.46
CA HIS A 71 12.40 -12.45 3.53
C HIS A 71 12.91 -12.97 4.88
N GLN A 72 14.02 -12.42 5.38
CA GLN A 72 14.61 -12.84 6.65
C GLN A 72 13.75 -12.51 7.87
N LEU A 73 13.06 -11.35 7.84
CA LEU A 73 12.27 -10.83 8.96
C LEU A 73 10.78 -11.20 8.87
N GLY A 74 10.38 -11.91 7.82
CA GLY A 74 8.98 -12.26 7.58
C GLY A 74 8.09 -11.02 7.43
N ALA A 75 8.58 -9.98 6.72
CA ALA A 75 7.86 -8.77 6.41
C ALA A 75 7.34 -8.79 4.96
N LEU A 76 6.33 -7.99 4.68
CA LEU A 76 5.69 -7.84 3.39
C LEU A 76 6.17 -6.54 2.75
N LEU A 77 7.04 -6.65 1.75
CA LEU A 77 7.63 -5.51 1.07
C LEU A 77 6.82 -5.13 -0.17
N ILE A 78 6.41 -3.89 -0.23
CA ILE A 78 5.78 -3.26 -1.39
C ILE A 78 6.79 -2.31 -2.06
N ILE A 79 6.90 -2.36 -3.37
CA ILE A 79 7.74 -1.44 -4.16
C ILE A 79 6.83 -0.38 -4.79
N ASN A 80 7.12 0.90 -4.51
CA ASN A 80 6.35 2.00 -5.07
C ASN A 80 6.85 2.38 -6.48
N ASP A 81 5.94 2.55 -7.44
CA ASP A 81 6.11 3.00 -8.84
C ASP A 81 7.01 2.10 -9.71
N HIS A 82 8.12 1.59 -9.21
CA HIS A 82 9.12 0.79 -9.96
C HIS A 82 8.68 -0.66 -10.20
N TRP A 83 7.49 -0.87 -10.76
CA TRP A 83 6.88 -2.18 -10.89
C TRP A 83 7.67 -3.12 -11.82
N GLN A 84 8.30 -2.61 -12.90
CA GLN A 84 9.12 -3.44 -13.79
C GLN A 84 10.33 -4.03 -13.06
N ALA A 85 10.98 -3.23 -12.21
CA ALA A 85 12.09 -3.70 -11.39
C ALA A 85 11.59 -4.73 -10.36
N ALA A 86 10.46 -4.48 -9.71
CA ALA A 86 9.86 -5.40 -8.76
C ALA A 86 9.54 -6.77 -9.40
N VAL A 87 8.91 -6.78 -10.57
CA VAL A 87 8.60 -8.02 -11.32
C VAL A 87 9.87 -8.76 -11.69
N ARG A 88 10.87 -8.05 -12.23
CA ARG A 88 12.15 -8.63 -12.63
C ARG A 88 12.88 -9.31 -11.47
N HIS A 89 12.94 -8.65 -10.30
CA HIS A 89 13.60 -9.22 -9.12
C HIS A 89 12.79 -10.33 -8.46
N ALA A 90 11.46 -10.23 -8.42
CA ALA A 90 10.61 -11.26 -7.84
C ALA A 90 10.70 -12.62 -8.53
N GLN A 91 11.11 -12.67 -9.80
CA GLN A 91 11.36 -13.92 -10.54
C GLN A 91 12.58 -14.68 -10.03
N HIS A 92 13.51 -14.02 -9.36
CA HIS A 92 14.81 -14.57 -9.00
C HIS A 92 15.09 -14.58 -7.50
N MET A 93 14.28 -13.88 -6.70
CA MET A 93 14.48 -13.79 -5.25
C MET A 93 13.15 -13.63 -4.50
N PRO A 94 13.02 -14.22 -3.31
CA PRO A 94 11.87 -14.00 -2.45
C PRO A 94 11.94 -12.61 -1.76
N GLY A 95 10.83 -12.23 -1.13
CA GLY A 95 10.76 -11.07 -0.24
C GLY A 95 10.00 -9.88 -0.82
N ILE A 96 9.79 -9.81 -2.15
CA ILE A 96 8.92 -8.79 -2.74
C ILE A 96 7.49 -9.32 -2.71
N TYR A 97 6.61 -8.61 -2.01
CA TYR A 97 5.21 -8.99 -1.84
C TYR A 97 4.31 -8.37 -2.91
N GLY A 98 4.58 -7.11 -3.29
CA GLY A 98 3.74 -6.41 -4.24
C GLY A 98 4.32 -5.08 -4.70
N VAL A 99 3.50 -4.36 -5.44
CA VAL A 99 3.79 -3.01 -5.94
C VAL A 99 2.66 -2.06 -5.58
N HIS A 100 2.97 -0.78 -5.50
CA HIS A 100 2.00 0.29 -5.30
C HIS A 100 2.16 1.36 -6.38
N LEU A 101 1.07 1.75 -7.01
CA LEU A 101 1.06 2.75 -8.07
C LEU A 101 0.27 4.00 -7.67
N GLY A 102 0.83 5.15 -7.98
CA GLY A 102 0.10 6.41 -8.01
C GLY A 102 -0.92 6.45 -9.16
N GLN A 103 -1.77 7.48 -9.18
CA GLN A 103 -2.81 7.61 -10.21
C GLN A 103 -2.21 7.79 -11.62
N ASP A 104 -1.11 8.53 -11.73
CA ASP A 104 -0.46 8.81 -13.01
C ASP A 104 0.22 7.54 -13.55
N ASP A 105 0.95 6.83 -12.69
CA ASP A 105 1.61 5.57 -13.04
C ASP A 105 0.58 4.48 -13.40
N ALA A 106 -0.50 4.39 -12.63
CA ALA A 106 -1.60 3.47 -12.92
C ALA A 106 -2.33 3.80 -14.23
N ALA A 107 -2.44 5.08 -14.59
CA ALA A 107 -3.05 5.52 -15.83
C ALA A 107 -2.15 5.32 -17.05
N ALA A 108 -0.83 5.30 -16.83
CA ALA A 108 0.17 5.11 -17.88
C ALA A 108 0.36 3.63 -18.26
N LEU A 109 -0.11 2.69 -17.44
CA LEU A 109 0.00 1.25 -17.73
C LEU A 109 -0.74 0.89 -19.02
N ARG A 110 0.00 0.33 -19.97
CA ARG A 110 -0.57 -0.32 -21.15
C ARG A 110 -1.20 -1.66 -20.76
N GLU A 111 -2.01 -2.21 -21.65
CA GLU A 111 -2.73 -3.46 -21.40
C GLU A 111 -1.78 -4.65 -21.23
N ASP A 112 -0.76 -4.74 -22.07
CA ASP A 112 0.30 -5.77 -22.02
C ASP A 112 1.16 -5.67 -20.74
N GLU A 113 1.41 -4.46 -20.25
CA GLU A 113 2.13 -4.22 -18.99
C GLU A 113 1.29 -4.62 -17.77
N LEU A 114 0.00 -4.31 -17.79
CA LEU A 114 -0.91 -4.74 -16.74
C LEU A 114 -1.02 -6.27 -16.70
N ASP A 115 -1.13 -6.93 -17.85
CA ASP A 115 -1.15 -8.39 -17.94
C ASP A 115 0.14 -9.01 -17.39
N THR A 116 1.30 -8.42 -17.70
CA THR A 116 2.61 -8.83 -17.17
C THR A 116 2.64 -8.70 -15.64
N LEU A 117 2.19 -7.57 -15.11
CA LEU A 117 2.14 -7.34 -13.67
C LEU A 117 1.18 -8.32 -12.97
N GLN A 118 0.00 -8.56 -13.52
CA GLN A 118 -0.96 -9.51 -12.98
C GLN A 118 -0.44 -10.94 -13.02
N ALA A 119 0.23 -11.34 -14.10
CA ALA A 119 0.82 -12.67 -14.24
C ALA A 119 2.02 -12.91 -13.30
N SER A 120 2.66 -11.85 -12.80
CA SER A 120 3.80 -11.96 -11.88
C SER A 120 3.43 -12.53 -10.51
N GLY A 121 2.15 -12.51 -10.13
CA GLY A 121 1.67 -12.91 -8.80
C GLY A 121 1.90 -11.86 -7.71
N LEU A 122 2.51 -10.71 -8.02
CA LEU A 122 2.67 -9.60 -7.09
C LEU A 122 1.32 -8.91 -6.80
N ARG A 123 1.14 -8.44 -5.57
CA ARG A 123 -0.03 -7.67 -5.17
C ARG A 123 0.06 -6.26 -5.72
N LEU A 124 -1.07 -5.73 -6.16
CA LEU A 124 -1.17 -4.38 -6.69
C LEU A 124 -1.97 -3.48 -5.76
N GLY A 125 -1.31 -2.47 -5.19
CA GLY A 125 -1.98 -1.38 -4.50
C GLY A 125 -2.13 -0.16 -5.43
N VAL A 126 -3.22 0.57 -5.30
CA VAL A 126 -3.44 1.81 -6.08
C VAL A 126 -3.92 2.93 -5.17
N SER A 127 -3.25 4.09 -5.28
CA SER A 127 -3.68 5.31 -4.59
C SER A 127 -4.96 5.87 -5.21
N SER A 128 -5.86 6.41 -4.38
CA SER A 128 -7.05 7.12 -4.84
C SER A 128 -7.45 8.21 -3.84
N GLN A 129 -7.98 9.33 -4.35
CA GLN A 129 -8.44 10.46 -3.54
C GLN A 129 -9.88 10.85 -3.85
N THR A 130 -10.40 10.49 -5.01
CA THR A 130 -11.77 10.78 -5.46
C THR A 130 -12.47 9.50 -5.90
N LEU A 131 -13.81 9.51 -5.90
CA LEU A 131 -14.59 8.38 -6.41
C LEU A 131 -14.32 8.07 -7.88
N TRP A 132 -13.98 9.09 -8.67
CA TRP A 132 -13.57 8.90 -10.06
C TRP A 132 -12.24 8.15 -10.16
N GLN A 133 -11.25 8.51 -9.34
CA GLN A 133 -9.98 7.80 -9.25
C GLN A 133 -10.17 6.38 -8.73
N LEU A 134 -11.07 6.17 -7.76
CA LEU A 134 -11.43 4.85 -7.26
C LEU A 134 -12.01 3.97 -8.39
N ALA A 135 -12.98 4.48 -9.14
CA ALA A 135 -13.58 3.73 -10.24
C ALA A 135 -12.55 3.34 -11.31
N ARG A 136 -11.58 4.22 -11.60
CA ARG A 136 -10.46 3.89 -12.51
C ARG A 136 -9.54 2.83 -11.92
N ALA A 137 -9.18 2.96 -10.64
CA ALA A 137 -8.32 2.00 -9.95
C ALA A 137 -8.93 0.59 -9.91
N LEU A 138 -10.23 0.47 -9.67
CA LEU A 138 -10.95 -0.80 -9.63
C LEU A 138 -10.90 -1.56 -10.97
N ARG A 139 -10.76 -0.87 -12.09
CA ARG A 139 -10.57 -1.52 -13.41
C ARG A 139 -9.26 -2.30 -13.52
N LEU A 140 -8.25 -1.93 -12.73
CA LEU A 140 -6.97 -2.63 -12.67
C LEU A 140 -7.03 -3.89 -11.79
N ARG A 141 -8.16 -4.15 -11.12
CA ARG A 141 -8.36 -5.26 -10.17
C ARG A 141 -7.28 -5.30 -9.09
N PRO A 142 -7.12 -4.22 -8.32
CA PRO A 142 -6.07 -4.11 -7.32
C PRO A 142 -6.30 -5.08 -6.16
N SER A 143 -5.23 -5.37 -5.41
CA SER A 143 -5.28 -6.13 -4.17
C SER A 143 -5.71 -5.27 -2.97
N TYR A 144 -5.51 -3.95 -3.05
CA TYR A 144 -5.97 -2.97 -2.07
C TYR A 144 -6.04 -1.57 -2.67
N ILE A 145 -6.82 -0.69 -2.03
CA ILE A 145 -6.89 0.74 -2.36
C ILE A 145 -6.27 1.54 -1.21
N ALA A 146 -5.41 2.51 -1.53
CA ALA A 146 -4.94 3.52 -0.57
C ALA A 146 -5.70 4.83 -0.78
N CYS A 147 -6.50 5.19 0.22
CA CYS A 147 -7.28 6.43 0.25
C CYS A 147 -6.49 7.53 0.95
N GLY A 148 -6.27 8.65 0.29
CA GLY A 148 -5.60 9.79 0.94
C GLY A 148 -5.19 10.92 0.02
N PRO A 149 -4.74 12.04 0.63
CA PRO A 149 -4.48 12.18 2.07
C PRO A 149 -5.77 12.35 2.88
N ILE A 150 -5.85 11.66 4.03
CA ILE A 150 -6.99 11.81 4.94
C ILE A 150 -6.91 13.14 5.67
N HIS A 151 -5.72 13.53 6.12
CA HIS A 151 -5.42 14.81 6.75
C HIS A 151 -4.36 15.57 5.95
N ALA A 152 -4.26 16.88 6.18
CA ALA A 152 -3.22 17.71 5.56
C ALA A 152 -1.81 17.12 5.85
N THR A 153 -0.96 17.13 4.84
CA THR A 153 0.39 16.55 4.89
C THR A 153 1.35 17.35 4.02
N ALA A 154 2.61 17.47 4.46
CA ALA A 154 3.69 18.05 3.68
C ALA A 154 4.48 17.03 2.86
N THR A 155 4.17 15.73 2.97
CA THR A 155 4.95 14.65 2.35
C THR A 155 4.79 14.57 0.82
N LYS A 156 3.64 15.00 0.31
CA LYS A 156 3.33 15.07 -1.12
C LYS A 156 2.57 16.36 -1.37
N ASP A 157 2.95 17.08 -2.41
CA ASP A 157 2.17 18.21 -2.92
C ASP A 157 0.92 17.66 -3.62
N ILE A 158 -0.25 18.04 -3.14
CA ILE A 158 -1.53 17.49 -3.61
C ILE A 158 -2.49 18.66 -3.82
N ALA A 159 -2.96 18.80 -5.05
CA ALA A 159 -3.84 19.90 -5.46
C ALA A 159 -5.25 19.84 -4.85
N LEU A 160 -5.70 18.65 -4.41
CA LEU A 160 -7.03 18.46 -3.85
C LEU A 160 -7.01 18.56 -2.31
N PRO A 161 -8.10 19.00 -1.68
CA PRO A 161 -8.20 19.03 -0.22
C PRO A 161 -8.15 17.60 0.37
N PRO A 162 -7.78 17.46 1.66
CA PRO A 162 -7.83 16.19 2.35
C PRO A 162 -9.21 15.51 2.28
N VAL A 163 -9.21 14.19 2.18
CA VAL A 163 -10.43 13.37 2.05
C VAL A 163 -11.29 13.46 3.33
N GLY A 164 -10.66 13.45 4.49
CA GLY A 164 -11.33 13.45 5.80
C GLY A 164 -11.91 12.09 6.19
N GLU A 165 -12.15 11.90 7.49
CA GLU A 165 -12.59 10.62 8.07
C GLU A 165 -14.01 10.22 7.64
N ASN A 166 -14.91 11.18 7.44
CA ASN A 166 -16.27 10.89 6.99
C ASN A 166 -16.30 10.26 5.59
N ASN A 167 -15.48 10.78 4.68
CA ASN A 167 -15.33 10.18 3.35
C ASN A 167 -14.61 8.84 3.42
N LEU A 168 -13.61 8.68 4.30
CA LEU A 168 -12.95 7.38 4.52
C LEU A 168 -13.96 6.31 4.93
N ARG A 169 -14.88 6.63 5.87
CA ARG A 169 -15.97 5.72 6.28
C ARG A 169 -16.88 5.34 5.11
N PHE A 170 -17.24 6.30 4.27
CA PHE A 170 -18.02 6.04 3.08
C PHE A 170 -17.30 5.11 2.09
N TRP A 171 -15.98 5.29 1.91
CA TRP A 171 -15.17 4.39 1.09
C TRP A 171 -15.09 2.98 1.65
N ALA A 172 -14.93 2.84 2.96
CA ALA A 172 -14.97 1.53 3.62
C ALA A 172 -16.29 0.81 3.35
N GLN A 173 -17.42 1.51 3.46
CA GLN A 173 -18.73 0.94 3.14
C GLN A 173 -18.81 0.45 1.69
N ILE A 174 -18.29 1.21 0.73
CA ILE A 174 -18.29 0.80 -0.69
C ILE A 174 -17.41 -0.43 -0.91
N LEU A 175 -16.18 -0.42 -0.39
CA LEU A 175 -15.18 -1.45 -0.67
C LEU A 175 -15.43 -2.77 0.08
N HIS A 176 -16.07 -2.68 1.26
CA HIS A 176 -16.40 -3.84 2.08
C HIS A 176 -17.81 -4.40 1.81
N SER A 177 -18.63 -3.70 1.01
CA SER A 177 -19.95 -4.21 0.67
C SER A 177 -19.85 -5.46 -0.20
N PRO A 178 -20.49 -6.57 0.18
CA PRO A 178 -20.51 -7.75 -0.66
C PRO A 178 -21.26 -7.44 -1.98
N VAL A 179 -20.66 -7.78 -3.10
CA VAL A 179 -21.36 -7.75 -4.40
C VAL A 179 -22.17 -9.04 -4.49
N PRO A 180 -23.52 -8.98 -4.53
CA PRO A 180 -24.38 -10.16 -4.36
C PRO A 180 -24.18 -11.29 -5.39
N GLU A 181 -23.63 -10.99 -6.56
CA GLU A 181 -23.48 -11.95 -7.67
C GLU A 181 -22.02 -12.38 -7.91
N GLN A 182 -21.07 -11.81 -7.20
CA GLN A 182 -19.67 -12.17 -7.30
C GLN A 182 -19.15 -12.41 -5.87
N ALA A 183 -18.73 -13.63 -5.59
CA ALA A 183 -18.04 -13.98 -4.35
C ALA A 183 -16.62 -13.35 -4.30
N ALA A 184 -16.55 -12.04 -4.62
CA ALA A 184 -15.31 -11.30 -4.50
C ALA A 184 -15.10 -10.94 -3.02
N PRO A 185 -13.93 -11.22 -2.45
CA PRO A 185 -13.61 -10.79 -1.09
C PRO A 185 -13.67 -9.26 -1.00
N ALA A 186 -13.96 -8.75 0.19
CA ALA A 186 -13.85 -7.33 0.48
C ALA A 186 -12.48 -6.79 0.05
N LEU A 187 -12.45 -5.63 -0.58
CA LEU A 187 -11.20 -5.04 -1.04
C LEU A 187 -10.61 -4.19 0.08
N PRO A 188 -9.41 -4.52 0.60
CA PRO A 188 -8.80 -3.80 1.70
C PRO A 188 -8.60 -2.31 1.41
N LEU A 189 -8.88 -1.49 2.43
CA LEU A 189 -8.75 -0.04 2.42
C LEU A 189 -7.59 0.41 3.31
N VAL A 190 -6.62 1.07 2.73
CA VAL A 190 -5.50 1.69 3.44
C VAL A 190 -5.74 3.19 3.56
N ALA A 191 -5.71 3.73 4.78
CA ALA A 191 -5.75 5.17 5.02
C ALA A 191 -4.33 5.74 5.07
N ILE A 192 -4.08 6.85 4.36
CA ILE A 192 -2.77 7.51 4.33
C ILE A 192 -2.92 9.04 4.39
N GLY A 193 -1.90 9.71 4.92
CA GLY A 193 -1.75 11.17 4.89
C GLY A 193 -2.01 11.83 6.22
N GLY A 194 -0.96 12.44 6.78
CA GLY A 194 -0.99 13.20 8.03
C GLY A 194 -1.26 12.34 9.28
N MET A 195 -0.93 11.05 9.25
CA MET A 195 -1.20 10.11 10.33
C MET A 195 -0.25 10.29 11.52
N ASN A 196 -0.83 10.27 12.71
CA ASN A 196 -0.20 10.13 14.03
C ASN A 196 -1.04 9.09 14.80
N PRO A 197 -0.69 8.68 16.03
CA PRO A 197 -1.44 7.64 16.75
C PRO A 197 -2.95 7.92 16.89
N GLU A 198 -3.33 9.14 17.26
CA GLU A 198 -4.74 9.53 17.40
C GLU A 198 -5.52 9.42 16.09
N ARG A 199 -4.96 9.95 15.01
CA ARG A 199 -5.56 9.90 13.66
C ARG A 199 -5.57 8.49 13.09
N ALA A 200 -4.58 7.67 13.43
CA ALA A 200 -4.52 6.27 13.04
C ALA A 200 -5.68 5.49 13.70
N GLN A 201 -5.93 5.71 14.99
CA GLN A 201 -7.07 5.15 15.70
C GLN A 201 -8.42 5.60 15.06
N ALA A 202 -8.56 6.88 14.75
CA ALA A 202 -9.75 7.41 14.10
C ALA A 202 -9.96 6.82 12.68
N ALA A 203 -8.88 6.64 11.92
CA ALA A 203 -8.94 6.02 10.60
C ALA A 203 -9.35 4.54 10.67
N ALA A 204 -8.82 3.78 11.64
CA ALA A 204 -9.22 2.40 11.90
C ALA A 204 -10.71 2.32 12.29
N ALA A 205 -11.15 3.19 13.21
CA ALA A 205 -12.56 3.29 13.60
C ALA A 205 -13.49 3.73 12.44
N ALA A 206 -12.96 4.41 11.44
CA ALA A 206 -13.68 4.75 10.21
C ALA A 206 -13.74 3.60 9.19
N GLY A 207 -13.09 2.46 9.46
CA GLY A 207 -13.13 1.26 8.63
C GLY A 207 -11.91 1.05 7.74
N ALA A 208 -10.79 1.73 7.99
CA ALA A 208 -9.54 1.39 7.32
C ALA A 208 -9.00 0.05 7.84
N ASP A 209 -8.60 -0.85 6.95
CA ASP A 209 -7.98 -2.14 7.28
C ASP A 209 -6.50 -1.99 7.63
N SER A 210 -5.88 -0.91 7.17
CA SER A 210 -4.48 -0.59 7.44
C SER A 210 -4.26 0.92 7.42
N VAL A 211 -3.26 1.38 8.18
CA VAL A 211 -2.89 2.81 8.22
C VAL A 211 -1.45 2.99 7.77
N ALA A 212 -1.28 3.73 6.68
CA ALA A 212 0.02 4.03 6.13
C ALA A 212 0.62 5.31 6.74
N VAL A 213 1.86 5.20 7.22
CA VAL A 213 2.56 6.27 7.95
C VAL A 213 3.92 6.54 7.32
N VAL A 214 4.27 7.81 7.20
CA VAL A 214 5.56 8.29 6.67
C VAL A 214 6.30 9.09 7.76
N SER A 215 6.01 10.38 7.83
CA SER A 215 6.78 11.35 8.62
C SER A 215 6.69 11.14 10.14
N ASN A 216 5.59 10.60 10.65
CA ASN A 216 5.47 10.32 12.09
C ASN A 216 6.49 9.25 12.56
N ILE A 217 7.00 8.43 11.63
CA ILE A 217 8.08 7.48 11.90
C ILE A 217 9.44 8.10 11.56
N SER A 218 9.60 8.59 10.32
CA SER A 218 10.91 9.02 9.83
C SER A 218 11.43 10.33 10.44
N ALA A 219 10.55 11.17 10.97
CA ALA A 219 10.92 12.42 11.67
C ALA A 219 10.85 12.30 13.20
N ALA A 220 10.54 11.12 13.74
CA ALA A 220 10.50 10.91 15.19
C ALA A 220 11.91 10.93 15.79
N ALA A 221 12.06 11.53 16.96
CA ALA A 221 13.30 11.47 17.74
C ALA A 221 13.59 10.01 18.17
N ASP A 222 12.56 9.24 18.49
CA ASP A 222 12.63 7.80 18.76
C ASP A 222 11.63 7.05 17.84
N PRO A 223 12.10 6.51 16.72
CA PRO A 223 11.25 5.74 15.80
C PRO A 223 10.67 4.46 16.41
N ALA A 224 11.35 3.82 17.36
CA ALA A 224 10.84 2.63 18.01
C ALA A 224 9.62 2.96 18.88
N GLN A 225 9.69 4.03 19.64
CA GLN A 225 8.57 4.52 20.44
C GLN A 225 7.40 4.97 19.54
N ALA A 226 7.69 5.67 18.43
CA ALA A 226 6.66 6.10 17.48
C ALA A 226 5.92 4.91 16.85
N ILE A 227 6.65 3.87 16.43
CA ILE A 227 6.09 2.63 15.89
C ILE A 227 5.23 1.93 16.94
N ALA A 228 5.72 1.77 18.17
CA ALA A 228 4.97 1.14 19.25
C ALA A 228 3.66 1.89 19.55
N ALA A 229 3.70 3.21 19.61
CA ALA A 229 2.51 4.04 19.83
C ALA A 229 1.49 3.91 18.68
N LEU A 230 1.95 3.85 17.44
CA LEU A 230 1.08 3.61 16.28
C LEU A 230 0.46 2.22 16.30
N GLN A 231 1.23 1.18 16.63
CA GLN A 231 0.73 -0.20 16.72
C GLN A 231 -0.29 -0.41 17.85
N GLN A 232 -0.17 0.37 18.94
CA GLN A 232 -1.14 0.34 20.04
C GLN A 232 -2.43 1.09 19.69
N ALA A 233 -2.35 2.09 18.81
CA ALA A 233 -3.49 2.92 18.42
C ALA A 233 -4.38 2.26 17.36
N ILE A 234 -3.82 1.32 16.61
CA ILE A 234 -4.46 0.63 15.49
C ILE A 234 -4.84 -0.78 15.95
#